data_ee00e30aace8490119fc50e13e5f8fc0
#
_entry.id   ee00e30aace8490119fc50e13e5f8fc0
#
_cell.length_a   1.000
_cell.length_b   1.000
_cell.length_c   1.000
_cell.angle_alpha   90.00
_cell.angle_beta   90.00
_cell.angle_gamma   90.00
#
_symmetry.space_group_name_H-M   'P 1'
#
loop_
_entity.id
_entity.type
_entity.pdbx_description
1 polymer ?
#
loop_
_entity_poly.entity_id
_entity_poly.type
_entity_poly.pdbx_seq_one_letter_code
_entity_poly.pdbx_strand_id
1 'polypeptide(L)'
;IGKSTTSSNLSVAFSKLGKKVLQIGCDPKHDSTFTLTGRLVPTVIDILKDVDFHAEELRPDDFVYEGYNGVKCVEAGGPPAGTGCGGYVVGQTVKLLKQNHMLEETDVVIFDVLGDVVCGGFAAPLQHADRAIIVTANDFDSIYAMNRIIAAVQAKSKNYNVRLAGCIANRSKDTDEVDRYCKEVGFKRVAHLPDLDAIRKSRLKKKTLFEMGGDKEIELVQKEYIRLAQLLWDGTDPLAPDPLEDRDIFELLGFD
;
A
#
# COMPACT_ATOMS: atom_id res chain seq x y z
N ILE A 1 -11.29 2.12 -3.26
CA ILE A 1 -10.75 0.77 -3.02
C ILE A 1 -10.20 0.62 -1.58
N GLY A 2 -9.61 1.66 -0.95
CA GLY A 2 -9.17 1.64 0.45
C GLY A 2 -7.73 1.18 0.68
N LYS A 3 -6.84 1.35 -0.29
CA LYS A 3 -5.40 1.01 -0.18
C LYS A 3 -4.76 1.57 1.10
N SER A 4 -4.82 2.88 1.32
CA SER A 4 -4.19 3.54 2.48
C SER A 4 -4.73 3.06 3.82
N THR A 5 -6.04 2.75 3.91
CA THR A 5 -6.63 2.15 5.10
C THR A 5 -6.08 0.73 5.32
N THR A 6 -5.95 -0.05 4.24
CA THR A 6 -5.35 -1.39 4.29
C THR A 6 -3.88 -1.31 4.70
N SER A 7 -3.09 -0.42 4.11
CA SER A 7 -1.68 -0.21 4.44
C SER A 7 -1.48 0.14 5.92
N SER A 8 -2.26 1.10 6.44
CA SER A 8 -2.15 1.50 7.85
C SER A 8 -2.49 0.37 8.82
N ASN A 9 -3.56 -0.39 8.58
CA ASN A 9 -3.92 -1.51 9.44
C ASN A 9 -2.94 -2.69 9.31
N LEU A 10 -2.40 -2.93 8.12
CA LEU A 10 -1.36 -3.94 7.91
C LEU A 10 -0.05 -3.55 8.62
N SER A 11 0.33 -2.27 8.59
CA SER A 11 1.48 -1.74 9.34
C SER A 11 1.33 -2.00 10.85
N VAL A 12 0.14 -1.74 11.40
CA VAL A 12 -0.14 -2.05 12.81
C VAL A 12 -0.09 -3.57 13.07
N ALA A 13 -0.63 -4.38 12.14
CA ALA A 13 -0.58 -5.82 12.29
C ALA A 13 0.86 -6.35 12.37
N PHE A 14 1.76 -5.89 11.51
CA PHE A 14 3.18 -6.21 11.61
C PHE A 14 3.81 -5.72 12.92
N SER A 15 3.50 -4.51 13.36
CA SER A 15 4.04 -4.00 14.63
C SER A 15 3.54 -4.80 15.85
N LYS A 16 2.30 -5.33 15.78
CA LYS A 16 1.77 -6.26 16.81
C LYS A 16 2.44 -7.65 16.80
N LEU A 17 3.03 -8.03 15.66
CA LEU A 17 3.93 -9.20 15.58
C LEU A 17 5.36 -8.90 16.06
N GLY A 18 5.59 -7.72 16.63
CA GLY A 18 6.89 -7.31 17.17
C GLY A 18 7.87 -6.81 16.10
N LYS A 19 7.40 -6.48 14.89
CA LYS A 19 8.25 -5.98 13.81
C LYS A 19 8.39 -4.46 13.87
N LYS A 20 9.57 -3.95 13.54
CA LYS A 20 9.82 -2.53 13.30
C LYS A 20 9.29 -2.18 11.91
N VAL A 21 8.30 -1.31 11.85
CA VAL A 21 7.58 -1.00 10.61
C VAL A 21 7.76 0.46 10.22
N LEU A 22 8.00 0.70 8.93
CA LEU A 22 8.00 2.02 8.29
C LEU A 22 6.94 2.03 7.19
N GLN A 23 5.95 2.93 7.28
CA GLN A 23 4.99 3.19 6.21
C GLN A 23 5.36 4.47 5.47
N ILE A 24 5.44 4.37 4.14
CA ILE A 24 5.75 5.48 3.23
C ILE A 24 4.54 5.73 2.34
N GLY A 25 3.89 6.88 2.51
CA GLY A 25 2.82 7.34 1.63
C GLY A 25 3.38 7.93 0.33
N CYS A 26 3.02 7.35 -0.81
CA CYS A 26 3.49 7.75 -2.14
C CYS A 26 2.43 8.49 -2.96
N ASP A 27 1.25 8.75 -2.39
CA ASP A 27 0.16 9.49 -3.04
C ASP A 27 0.33 11.01 -2.80
N PRO A 28 0.23 11.85 -3.84
CA PRO A 28 0.24 13.33 -3.68
C PRO A 28 -0.79 13.87 -2.69
N LYS A 29 -1.86 13.12 -2.37
CA LYS A 29 -2.83 13.49 -1.32
C LYS A 29 -2.26 13.45 0.09
N HIS A 30 -1.10 12.82 0.30
CA HIS A 30 -0.37 12.70 1.57
C HIS A 30 -1.27 12.34 2.78
N ASP A 31 -2.18 11.39 2.60
CA ASP A 31 -3.13 10.93 3.62
C ASP A 31 -2.99 9.44 3.98
N SER A 32 -1.90 8.84 3.57
CA SER A 32 -1.60 7.42 3.80
C SER A 32 -1.44 7.10 5.28
N THR A 33 -0.68 7.92 5.98
CA THR A 33 -0.34 7.72 7.40
C THR A 33 -1.32 8.38 8.37
N PHE A 34 -2.36 9.02 7.84
CA PHE A 34 -3.34 9.82 8.60
C PHE A 34 -3.99 9.08 9.77
N THR A 35 -4.36 7.81 9.59
CA THR A 35 -4.97 7.02 10.67
C THR A 35 -3.95 6.46 11.66
N LEU A 36 -2.68 6.36 11.30
CA LEU A 36 -1.59 5.99 12.19
C LEU A 36 -1.19 7.14 13.11
N THR A 37 -1.10 8.35 12.57
CA THR A 37 -0.60 9.55 13.27
C THR A 37 -1.72 10.37 13.92
N GLY A 38 -2.98 10.09 13.56
CA GLY A 38 -4.16 10.87 14.02
C GLY A 38 -4.25 12.28 13.42
N ARG A 39 -3.34 12.65 12.51
CA ARG A 39 -3.25 13.97 11.85
C ARG A 39 -2.61 13.83 10.47
N LEU A 40 -2.74 14.84 9.63
CA LEU A 40 -1.89 14.98 8.46
C LEU A 40 -0.50 15.44 8.92
N VAL A 41 0.54 14.81 8.38
CA VAL A 41 1.93 15.15 8.65
C VAL A 41 2.53 15.91 7.46
N PRO A 42 3.53 16.77 7.68
CA PRO A 42 4.27 17.42 6.59
C PRO A 42 4.87 16.39 5.64
N THR A 43 4.93 16.73 4.36
CA THR A 43 5.52 15.85 3.36
C THR A 43 7.01 16.10 3.20
N VAL A 44 7.76 15.08 2.79
CA VAL A 44 9.20 15.22 2.52
C VAL A 44 9.47 16.32 1.49
N ILE A 45 8.62 16.43 0.44
CA ILE A 45 8.82 17.47 -0.58
C ILE A 45 8.61 18.89 -0.02
N ASP A 46 7.67 19.08 0.91
CA ASP A 46 7.46 20.39 1.52
C ASP A 46 8.62 20.73 2.46
N ILE A 47 9.07 19.80 3.28
CA ILE A 47 10.22 19.96 4.17
C ILE A 47 11.51 20.28 3.36
N LEU A 48 11.72 19.58 2.23
CA LEU A 48 12.84 19.85 1.33
C LEU A 48 12.80 21.27 0.75
N LYS A 49 11.61 21.78 0.43
CA LYS A 49 11.46 23.19 -0.04
C LYS A 49 11.84 24.19 1.05
N ASP A 50 11.50 23.90 2.31
CA ASP A 50 11.78 24.78 3.44
C ASP A 50 13.30 24.94 3.70
N VAL A 51 14.11 23.99 3.24
CA VAL A 51 15.59 24.02 3.30
C VAL A 51 16.23 24.18 1.91
N ASP A 52 15.53 24.79 0.96
CA ASP A 52 16.03 25.02 -0.40
C ASP A 52 16.62 23.74 -1.06
N PHE A 53 16.05 22.56 -0.77
CA PHE A 53 16.50 21.23 -1.21
C PHE A 53 17.88 20.80 -0.68
N HIS A 54 18.38 21.42 0.40
CA HIS A 54 19.58 21.00 1.12
C HIS A 54 19.26 19.78 2.02
N ALA A 55 19.10 18.61 1.41
CA ALA A 55 18.71 17.38 2.09
C ALA A 55 19.71 16.95 3.19
N GLU A 56 20.95 17.37 3.11
CA GLU A 56 22.00 17.14 4.11
C GLU A 56 21.78 17.84 5.46
N GLU A 57 20.90 18.83 5.49
CA GLU A 57 20.52 19.54 6.71
C GLU A 57 19.43 18.79 7.50
N LEU A 58 18.70 17.86 6.85
CA LEU A 58 17.58 17.17 7.43
C LEU A 58 18.01 15.96 8.29
N ARG A 59 17.37 15.83 9.43
CA ARG A 59 17.48 14.69 10.34
C ARG A 59 16.19 13.84 10.31
N PRO A 60 16.25 12.58 10.74
CA PRO A 60 15.05 11.72 10.77
C PRO A 60 13.84 12.37 11.45
N ASP A 61 14.04 13.09 12.55
CA ASP A 61 12.97 13.72 13.33
C ASP A 61 12.22 14.83 12.56
N ASP A 62 12.81 15.35 11.47
CA ASP A 62 12.18 16.39 10.66
C ASP A 62 11.10 15.81 9.73
N PHE A 63 11.22 14.52 9.30
CA PHE A 63 10.37 13.94 8.27
C PHE A 63 9.82 12.54 8.62
N VAL A 64 10.25 11.92 9.73
CA VAL A 64 9.73 10.64 10.22
C VAL A 64 8.89 10.89 11.46
N TYR A 65 7.63 10.48 11.40
CA TYR A 65 6.67 10.67 12.48
C TYR A 65 6.33 9.34 13.13
N GLU A 66 6.12 9.34 14.44
CA GLU A 66 5.65 8.17 15.14
C GLU A 66 4.13 8.06 15.05
N GLY A 67 3.66 6.90 14.58
CA GLY A 67 2.27 6.51 14.53
C GLY A 67 1.91 5.51 15.62
N TYR A 68 0.64 5.08 15.60
CA TYR A 68 0.12 4.09 16.56
C TYR A 68 1.00 2.82 16.62
N ASN A 69 1.20 2.32 17.84
CA ASN A 69 1.99 1.12 18.14
C ASN A 69 3.44 1.17 17.63
N GLY A 70 4.05 2.39 17.58
CA GLY A 70 5.45 2.58 17.20
C GLY A 70 5.73 2.46 15.68
N VAL A 71 4.69 2.44 14.84
CA VAL A 71 4.88 2.46 13.38
C VAL A 71 5.50 3.79 12.97
N LYS A 72 6.64 3.75 12.28
CA LYS A 72 7.24 4.95 11.69
C LYS A 72 6.48 5.33 10.42
N CYS A 73 6.25 6.62 10.23
CA CYS A 73 5.38 7.18 9.20
C CYS A 73 6.10 8.27 8.43
N VAL A 74 6.07 8.18 7.10
CA VAL A 74 6.62 9.20 6.19
C VAL A 74 5.61 9.43 5.07
N GLU A 75 5.37 10.70 4.73
CA GLU A 75 4.62 11.09 3.53
C GLU A 75 5.59 11.70 2.52
N ALA A 76 5.74 11.07 1.36
CA ALA A 76 6.58 11.61 0.30
C ALA A 76 6.02 12.94 -0.26
N GLY A 77 4.70 12.98 -0.41
CA GLY A 77 3.99 14.08 -1.06
C GLY A 77 4.04 13.98 -2.58
N GLY A 78 3.70 15.06 -3.24
CA GLY A 78 3.71 15.16 -4.69
C GLY A 78 4.29 16.48 -5.17
N PRO A 79 4.78 16.54 -6.42
CA PRO A 79 5.20 17.79 -7.01
C PRO A 79 4.00 18.73 -7.15
N PRO A 80 4.20 20.05 -7.16
CA PRO A 80 3.14 20.98 -7.48
C PRO A 80 2.47 20.63 -8.81
N ALA A 81 1.18 20.91 -8.94
CA ALA A 81 0.43 20.61 -10.15
C ALA A 81 1.12 21.16 -11.41
N GLY A 82 1.34 20.31 -12.40
CA GLY A 82 2.02 20.67 -13.65
C GLY A 82 3.56 20.74 -13.58
N THR A 83 4.18 20.44 -12.44
CA THR A 83 5.63 20.59 -12.29
C THR A 83 6.31 19.31 -11.80
N GLY A 84 6.65 18.41 -12.69
CA GLY A 84 7.46 17.24 -12.36
C GLY A 84 6.70 15.94 -12.19
N CYS A 85 7.40 14.90 -11.74
CA CYS A 85 6.91 13.52 -11.64
C CYS A 85 6.90 13.05 -10.18
N GLY A 86 5.80 12.42 -9.74
CA GLY A 86 5.70 11.82 -8.41
C GLY A 86 6.81 10.79 -8.11
N GLY A 87 7.31 10.12 -9.14
CA GLY A 87 8.43 9.18 -9.01
C GLY A 87 9.73 9.84 -8.53
N TYR A 88 9.98 11.08 -8.92
CA TYR A 88 11.13 11.84 -8.41
C TYR A 88 11.03 12.05 -6.89
N VAL A 89 9.85 12.46 -6.40
CA VAL A 89 9.61 12.73 -4.97
C VAL A 89 9.78 11.46 -4.15
N VAL A 90 9.22 10.34 -4.59
CA VAL A 90 9.42 9.04 -3.94
C VAL A 90 10.89 8.64 -3.94
N GLY A 91 11.58 8.83 -5.05
CA GLY A 91 13.03 8.56 -5.14
C GLY A 91 13.86 9.39 -4.16
N GLN A 92 13.56 10.69 -4.02
CA GLN A 92 14.22 11.56 -3.03
C GLN A 92 13.90 11.11 -1.59
N THR A 93 12.65 10.73 -1.31
CA THR A 93 12.26 10.21 0.00
C THR A 93 13.05 8.95 0.36
N VAL A 94 13.15 7.97 -0.55
CA VAL A 94 13.91 6.73 -0.33
C VAL A 94 15.41 7.03 -0.15
N LYS A 95 15.96 7.96 -0.95
CA LYS A 95 17.36 8.40 -0.80
C LYS A 95 17.63 8.98 0.58
N LEU A 96 16.76 9.87 1.05
CA LEU A 96 16.88 10.50 2.38
C LEU A 96 16.79 9.46 3.51
N LEU A 97 15.86 8.50 3.41
CA LEU A 97 15.73 7.40 4.37
C LEU A 97 16.98 6.51 4.40
N LYS A 98 17.58 6.20 3.25
CA LYS A 98 18.83 5.44 3.16
C LYS A 98 20.01 6.19 3.75
N GLN A 99 20.16 7.48 3.45
CA GLN A 99 21.23 8.30 3.98
C GLN A 99 21.21 8.40 5.53
N ASN A 100 20.02 8.27 6.10
CA ASN A 100 19.80 8.28 7.55
C ASN A 100 19.66 6.87 8.16
N HIS A 101 20.04 5.81 7.46
CA HIS A 101 20.00 4.40 7.91
C HIS A 101 18.63 3.89 8.36
N MET A 102 17.56 4.60 8.04
CA MET A 102 16.19 4.27 8.49
C MET A 102 15.68 2.95 7.92
N LEU A 103 16.10 2.58 6.71
CA LEU A 103 15.68 1.31 6.08
C LEU A 103 16.38 0.10 6.70
N GLU A 104 17.63 0.25 7.13
CA GLU A 104 18.43 -0.81 7.74
C GLU A 104 17.95 -1.16 9.16
N GLU A 105 17.33 -0.18 9.85
CA GLU A 105 16.77 -0.34 11.19
C GLU A 105 15.32 -0.86 11.17
N THR A 106 14.75 -1.11 9.99
CA THR A 106 13.35 -1.45 9.77
C THR A 106 13.23 -2.90 9.30
N ASP A 107 12.32 -3.68 9.93
CA ASP A 107 12.03 -5.06 9.50
C ASP A 107 11.09 -5.09 8.29
N VAL A 108 10.12 -4.17 8.22
CA VAL A 108 9.09 -4.11 7.19
C VAL A 108 8.89 -2.68 6.71
N VAL A 109 9.07 -2.46 5.41
CA VAL A 109 8.75 -1.19 4.74
C VAL A 109 7.49 -1.39 3.90
N ILE A 110 6.45 -0.59 4.16
CA ILE A 110 5.22 -0.57 3.37
C ILE A 110 5.16 0.70 2.54
N PHE A 111 5.19 0.55 1.23
CA PHE A 111 4.90 1.63 0.29
C PHE A 111 3.40 1.63 -0.04
N ASP A 112 2.68 2.66 0.38
CA ASP A 112 1.28 2.88 -0.04
C ASP A 112 1.26 3.61 -1.38
N VAL A 113 1.09 2.84 -2.44
CA VAL A 113 1.31 3.27 -3.83
C VAL A 113 0.00 3.63 -4.52
N LEU A 114 0.06 4.59 -5.43
CA LEU A 114 -1.04 4.93 -6.36
C LEU A 114 -1.52 3.71 -7.15
N GLY A 115 -2.79 3.76 -7.57
CA GLY A 115 -3.35 2.75 -8.49
C GLY A 115 -3.11 3.06 -9.98
N ASP A 116 -2.50 4.18 -10.29
CA ASP A 116 -2.23 4.60 -11.67
C ASP A 116 -0.88 4.06 -12.14
N VAL A 117 -0.93 3.06 -13.03
CA VAL A 117 0.24 2.32 -13.51
C VAL A 117 1.14 3.10 -14.48
N VAL A 118 0.65 4.18 -15.05
CA VAL A 118 1.43 5.02 -15.99
C VAL A 118 2.27 6.08 -15.28
N CYS A 119 2.02 6.30 -14.00
CA CYS A 119 2.70 7.31 -13.21
C CYS A 119 4.06 6.81 -12.69
N GLY A 120 5.09 7.68 -12.73
CA GLY A 120 6.38 7.40 -12.09
C GLY A 120 6.28 7.14 -10.58
N GLY A 121 5.25 7.70 -9.91
CA GLY A 121 4.92 7.43 -8.52
C GLY A 121 4.53 5.97 -8.25
N PHE A 122 3.99 5.27 -9.25
CA PHE A 122 3.76 3.82 -9.20
C PHE A 122 5.08 3.04 -9.38
N ALA A 123 5.90 3.43 -10.34
CA ALA A 123 7.09 2.66 -10.72
C ALA A 123 8.25 2.79 -9.71
N ALA A 124 8.42 3.95 -9.09
CA ALA A 124 9.56 4.21 -8.20
C ALA A 124 9.57 3.31 -6.94
N PRO A 125 8.48 3.09 -6.20
CA PRO A 125 8.45 2.17 -5.07
C PRO A 125 8.82 0.73 -5.44
N LEU A 126 8.43 0.26 -6.64
CA LEU A 126 8.68 -1.12 -7.09
C LEU A 126 10.17 -1.46 -7.22
N GLN A 127 11.04 -0.45 -7.38
CA GLN A 127 12.50 -0.65 -7.41
C GLN A 127 13.06 -1.05 -6.04
N HIS A 128 12.30 -0.79 -4.98
CA HIS A 128 12.74 -0.98 -3.60
C HIS A 128 11.89 -2.02 -2.87
N ALA A 129 10.92 -2.63 -3.56
CA ALA A 129 10.00 -3.59 -2.98
C ALA A 129 10.39 -5.04 -3.34
N ASP A 130 10.23 -5.95 -2.38
CA ASP A 130 10.36 -7.40 -2.61
C ASP A 130 9.03 -8.02 -3.02
N ARG A 131 7.92 -7.47 -2.52
CA ARG A 131 6.56 -7.96 -2.73
C ARG A 131 5.62 -6.85 -3.15
N ALA A 132 4.77 -7.14 -4.13
CA ALA A 132 3.64 -6.31 -4.52
C ALA A 132 2.34 -7.04 -4.18
N ILE A 133 1.47 -6.38 -3.41
CA ILE A 133 0.13 -6.84 -3.07
C ILE A 133 -0.86 -5.88 -3.69
N ILE A 134 -1.86 -6.40 -4.37
CA ILE A 134 -2.86 -5.58 -5.04
C ILE A 134 -4.11 -5.52 -4.16
N VAL A 135 -4.59 -4.32 -3.85
CA VAL A 135 -5.88 -4.12 -3.20
C VAL A 135 -6.92 -3.88 -4.29
N THR A 136 -7.94 -4.70 -4.33
CA THR A 136 -9.05 -4.63 -5.30
C THR A 136 -10.39 -4.65 -4.57
N ALA A 137 -11.50 -4.37 -5.27
CA ALA A 137 -12.85 -4.65 -4.80
C ALA A 137 -13.49 -5.69 -5.73
N ASN A 138 -14.66 -6.21 -5.34
CA ASN A 138 -15.38 -7.22 -6.12
C ASN A 138 -16.32 -6.54 -7.12
N ASP A 139 -15.74 -5.73 -8.01
CA ASP A 139 -16.43 -5.04 -9.09
C ASP A 139 -15.57 -5.00 -10.36
N PHE A 140 -16.20 -4.77 -11.51
CA PHE A 140 -15.54 -4.78 -12.79
C PHE A 140 -14.35 -3.81 -12.86
N ASP A 141 -14.55 -2.54 -12.52
CA ASP A 141 -13.53 -1.50 -12.67
C ASP A 141 -12.28 -1.81 -11.83
N SER A 142 -12.49 -2.33 -10.61
CA SER A 142 -11.41 -2.70 -9.70
C SER A 142 -10.63 -3.91 -10.19
N ILE A 143 -11.32 -4.92 -10.75
CA ILE A 143 -10.69 -6.13 -11.30
C ILE A 143 -9.96 -5.79 -12.61
N TYR A 144 -10.55 -4.97 -13.47
CA TYR A 144 -9.90 -4.49 -14.68
C TYR A 144 -8.62 -3.71 -14.37
N ALA A 145 -8.67 -2.81 -13.37
CA ALA A 145 -7.47 -2.11 -12.90
C ALA A 145 -6.42 -3.09 -12.32
N MET A 146 -6.85 -4.11 -11.57
CA MET A 146 -5.96 -5.16 -11.05
C MET A 146 -5.24 -5.89 -12.18
N ASN A 147 -5.93 -6.25 -13.25
CA ASN A 147 -5.33 -6.89 -14.44
C ASN A 147 -4.20 -6.03 -15.04
N ARG A 148 -4.43 -4.73 -15.18
CA ARG A 148 -3.42 -3.77 -15.67
C ARG A 148 -2.23 -3.63 -14.72
N ILE A 149 -2.48 -3.64 -13.41
CA ILE A 149 -1.42 -3.57 -12.39
C ILE A 149 -0.57 -4.85 -12.42
N ILE A 150 -1.17 -6.03 -12.57
CA ILE A 150 -0.47 -7.31 -12.71
C ILE A 150 0.52 -7.25 -13.88
N ALA A 151 0.05 -6.86 -15.08
CA ALA A 151 0.88 -6.72 -16.26
C ALA A 151 2.04 -5.73 -16.04
N ALA A 152 1.76 -4.59 -15.40
CA ALA A 152 2.77 -3.56 -15.12
C ALA A 152 3.83 -4.04 -14.11
N VAL A 153 3.45 -4.73 -13.04
CA VAL A 153 4.39 -5.29 -12.05
C VAL A 153 5.26 -6.37 -12.69
N GLN A 154 4.69 -7.25 -13.51
CA GLN A 154 5.45 -8.29 -14.22
C GLN A 154 6.46 -7.69 -15.21
N ALA A 155 6.09 -6.63 -15.93
CA ALA A 155 7.03 -5.93 -16.79
C ALA A 155 8.21 -5.34 -15.99
N LYS A 156 7.97 -4.83 -14.78
CA LYS A 156 9.00 -4.29 -13.88
C LYS A 156 9.84 -5.40 -13.22
N SER A 157 9.25 -6.54 -12.89
CA SER A 157 9.96 -7.67 -12.26
C SER A 157 11.08 -8.27 -13.13
N LYS A 158 11.13 -7.93 -14.41
CA LYS A 158 12.26 -8.26 -15.29
C LYS A 158 13.55 -7.54 -14.90
N ASN A 159 13.44 -6.35 -14.30
CA ASN A 159 14.56 -5.48 -13.95
C ASN A 159 14.70 -5.24 -12.43
N TYR A 160 13.66 -5.57 -11.66
CA TYR A 160 13.62 -5.35 -10.20
C TYR A 160 13.29 -6.66 -9.47
N ASN A 161 13.63 -6.72 -8.18
CA ASN A 161 13.37 -7.91 -7.35
C ASN A 161 11.88 -8.09 -6.98
N VAL A 162 11.02 -7.13 -7.31
CA VAL A 162 9.60 -7.17 -6.94
C VAL A 162 8.88 -8.39 -7.52
N ARG A 163 8.11 -9.07 -6.68
CA ARG A 163 7.27 -10.22 -7.04
C ARG A 163 5.85 -10.00 -6.59
N LEU A 164 4.89 -10.48 -7.39
CA LEU A 164 3.49 -10.50 -7.02
C LEU A 164 3.25 -11.50 -5.89
N ALA A 165 2.60 -11.05 -4.82
CA ALA A 165 2.29 -11.86 -3.64
C ALA A 165 0.80 -12.21 -3.50
N GLY A 166 -0.06 -11.63 -4.34
CA GLY A 166 -1.50 -11.87 -4.35
C GLY A 166 -2.32 -10.57 -4.29
N CYS A 167 -3.63 -10.73 -4.19
CA CYS A 167 -4.54 -9.61 -4.01
C CYS A 167 -5.35 -9.72 -2.71
N ILE A 168 -5.83 -8.57 -2.25
CA ILE A 168 -6.77 -8.40 -1.14
C ILE A 168 -8.09 -7.92 -1.74
N ALA A 169 -9.16 -8.72 -1.62
CA ALA A 169 -10.50 -8.27 -1.91
C ALA A 169 -10.97 -7.40 -0.73
N ASN A 170 -11.17 -6.11 -0.97
CA ASN A 170 -11.49 -5.12 0.04
C ASN A 170 -12.83 -4.46 -0.26
N ARG A 171 -13.55 -4.05 0.79
CA ARG A 171 -14.85 -3.38 0.69
C ARG A 171 -15.87 -4.16 -0.14
N SER A 172 -15.88 -5.46 0.02
CA SER A 172 -16.74 -6.37 -0.73
C SER A 172 -17.56 -7.23 0.21
N LYS A 173 -18.81 -7.52 -0.15
CA LYS A 173 -19.68 -8.45 0.60
C LYS A 173 -19.29 -9.90 0.35
N ASP A 174 -18.94 -10.20 -0.87
CA ASP A 174 -18.46 -11.48 -1.38
C ASP A 174 -17.20 -11.27 -2.23
N THR A 175 -16.67 -12.34 -2.80
CA THR A 175 -15.41 -12.33 -3.58
C THR A 175 -15.53 -13.11 -4.88
N ASP A 176 -16.73 -13.39 -5.34
CA ASP A 176 -16.98 -14.32 -6.45
C ASP A 176 -16.31 -13.90 -7.75
N GLU A 177 -16.37 -12.59 -8.07
CA GLU A 177 -15.75 -12.04 -9.29
C GLU A 177 -14.23 -12.04 -9.17
N VAL A 178 -13.68 -11.63 -8.01
CA VAL A 178 -12.25 -11.66 -7.75
C VAL A 178 -11.72 -13.09 -7.80
N ASP A 179 -12.44 -14.05 -7.19
CA ASP A 179 -12.00 -15.44 -7.17
C ASP A 179 -12.06 -16.07 -8.57
N ARG A 180 -13.09 -15.75 -9.37
CA ARG A 180 -13.21 -16.17 -10.77
C ARG A 180 -12.03 -15.64 -11.59
N TYR A 181 -11.76 -14.35 -11.51
CA TYR A 181 -10.60 -13.73 -12.17
C TYR A 181 -9.29 -14.37 -11.72
N CYS A 182 -9.06 -14.50 -10.42
CA CYS A 182 -7.83 -15.07 -9.86
C CYS A 182 -7.61 -16.51 -10.35
N LYS A 183 -8.66 -17.32 -10.46
CA LYS A 183 -8.59 -18.69 -10.98
C LYS A 183 -8.20 -18.69 -12.45
N GLU A 184 -8.77 -17.80 -13.26
CA GLU A 184 -8.51 -17.72 -14.70
C GLU A 184 -7.05 -17.35 -15.00
N VAL A 185 -6.51 -16.34 -14.32
CA VAL A 185 -5.17 -15.83 -14.59
C VAL A 185 -4.06 -16.51 -13.77
N GLY A 186 -4.38 -17.49 -12.93
CA GLY A 186 -3.40 -18.11 -12.04
C GLY A 186 -2.90 -17.19 -10.93
N PHE A 187 -3.76 -16.27 -10.46
CA PHE A 187 -3.45 -15.37 -9.35
C PHE A 187 -4.07 -15.87 -8.04
N LYS A 188 -3.78 -15.22 -6.90
CA LYS A 188 -4.26 -15.67 -5.59
C LYS A 188 -4.84 -14.51 -4.79
N ARG A 189 -6.07 -14.67 -4.29
CA ARG A 189 -6.59 -13.81 -3.24
C ARG A 189 -6.02 -14.29 -1.88
N VAL A 190 -5.29 -13.42 -1.22
CA VAL A 190 -4.62 -13.72 0.06
C VAL A 190 -5.42 -13.29 1.28
N ALA A 191 -6.35 -12.32 1.11
CA ALA A 191 -7.26 -11.89 2.17
C ALA A 191 -8.58 -11.36 1.59
N HIS A 192 -9.62 -11.37 2.44
CA HIS A 192 -10.89 -10.68 2.21
C HIS A 192 -11.17 -9.74 3.39
N LEU A 193 -11.39 -8.48 3.07
CA LEU A 193 -11.74 -7.44 4.02
C LEU A 193 -13.14 -6.93 3.68
N PRO A 194 -14.15 -7.24 4.51
CA PRO A 194 -15.54 -6.92 4.21
C PRO A 194 -15.80 -5.40 4.23
N ASP A 195 -16.89 -4.98 3.58
CA ASP A 195 -17.34 -3.59 3.63
C ASP A 195 -18.07 -3.33 4.97
N LEU A 196 -17.32 -2.90 5.98
CA LEU A 196 -17.84 -2.58 7.31
C LEU A 196 -17.86 -1.08 7.55
N ASP A 197 -18.99 -0.59 8.05
CA ASP A 197 -19.12 0.81 8.47
C ASP A 197 -18.09 1.20 9.56
N ALA A 198 -17.67 0.23 10.36
CA ALA A 198 -16.61 0.40 11.34
C ALA A 198 -15.27 0.87 10.73
N ILE A 199 -14.93 0.38 9.53
CA ILE A 199 -13.72 0.81 8.79
C ILE A 199 -13.83 2.28 8.39
N ARG A 200 -15.00 2.71 7.89
CA ARG A 200 -15.26 4.11 7.58
C ARG A 200 -15.23 4.99 8.85
N LYS A 201 -15.84 4.52 9.93
CA LYS A 201 -15.87 5.22 11.23
C LYS A 201 -14.46 5.35 11.85
N SER A 202 -13.60 4.36 11.71
CA SER A 202 -12.22 4.45 12.21
C SER A 202 -11.46 5.61 11.57
N ARG A 203 -11.58 5.78 10.26
CA ARG A 203 -10.98 6.90 9.53
C ARG A 203 -11.55 8.27 9.97
N LEU A 204 -12.86 8.36 10.18
CA LEU A 204 -13.49 9.60 10.72
C LEU A 204 -12.98 9.92 12.12
N LYS A 205 -12.67 8.92 12.93
CA LYS A 205 -12.08 9.08 14.26
C LYS A 205 -10.56 9.27 14.22
N LYS A 206 -9.96 9.30 13.04
CA LYS A 206 -8.50 9.39 12.84
C LYS A 206 -7.73 8.26 13.55
N LYS A 207 -8.26 7.05 13.48
CA LYS A 207 -7.74 5.87 14.17
C LYS A 207 -7.61 4.69 13.24
N THR A 208 -6.70 3.79 13.55
CA THR A 208 -6.65 2.46 12.95
C THR A 208 -7.77 1.58 13.53
N LEU A 209 -8.09 0.46 12.88
CA LEU A 209 -9.04 -0.51 13.44
C LEU A 209 -8.57 -1.10 14.77
N PHE A 210 -7.25 -1.18 14.98
CA PHE A 210 -6.66 -1.72 16.20
C PHE A 210 -6.83 -0.84 17.44
N GLU A 211 -7.24 0.42 17.24
CA GLU A 211 -7.63 1.34 18.32
C GLU A 211 -9.14 1.38 18.54
N MET A 212 -9.90 0.63 17.72
CA MET A 212 -11.34 0.49 17.84
C MET A 212 -11.63 -0.81 18.61
N GLY A 213 -12.33 -0.72 19.73
CA GLY A 213 -12.68 -1.88 20.55
C GLY A 213 -14.19 -2.16 20.57
N GLY A 214 -14.58 -3.34 21.09
CA GLY A 214 -15.95 -3.64 21.50
C GLY A 214 -16.90 -4.17 20.43
N ASP A 215 -16.39 -4.50 19.25
CA ASP A 215 -17.20 -5.03 18.14
C ASP A 215 -16.55 -6.32 17.59
N LYS A 216 -17.33 -7.41 17.58
CA LYS A 216 -16.87 -8.72 17.07
C LYS A 216 -16.44 -8.69 15.60
N GLU A 217 -17.11 -7.88 14.78
CA GLU A 217 -16.74 -7.74 13.36
C GLU A 217 -15.38 -7.06 13.23
N ILE A 218 -15.11 -6.04 14.03
CA ILE A 218 -13.80 -5.38 14.07
C ILE A 218 -12.71 -6.37 14.50
N GLU A 219 -12.96 -7.16 15.54
CA GLU A 219 -12.00 -8.17 16.01
C GLU A 219 -11.69 -9.23 14.93
N LEU A 220 -12.68 -9.64 14.14
CA LEU A 220 -12.47 -10.58 13.03
C LEU A 220 -11.57 -9.97 11.95
N VAL A 221 -11.80 -8.69 11.60
CA VAL A 221 -10.96 -8.00 10.62
C VAL A 221 -9.55 -7.75 11.16
N GLN A 222 -9.40 -7.41 12.44
CA GLN A 222 -8.07 -7.31 13.07
C GLN A 222 -7.31 -8.65 13.00
N LYS A 223 -7.98 -9.77 13.30
CA LYS A 223 -7.38 -11.12 13.18
C LYS A 223 -6.97 -11.42 11.74
N GLU A 224 -7.76 -11.01 10.76
CA GLU A 224 -7.43 -11.20 9.35
C GLU A 224 -6.19 -10.38 8.95
N TYR A 225 -6.04 -9.14 9.43
CA TYR A 225 -4.82 -8.36 9.22
C TYR A 225 -3.59 -9.01 9.89
N ILE A 226 -3.72 -9.54 11.10
CA ILE A 226 -2.63 -10.27 11.77
C ILE A 226 -2.25 -11.54 10.99
N ARG A 227 -3.25 -12.33 10.54
CA ARG A 227 -3.02 -13.50 9.69
C ARG A 227 -2.30 -13.14 8.39
N LEU A 228 -2.74 -12.06 7.74
CA LEU A 228 -2.12 -11.56 6.52
C LEU A 228 -0.67 -11.10 6.76
N ALA A 229 -0.42 -10.34 7.83
CA ALA A 229 0.92 -9.90 8.20
C ALA A 229 1.84 -11.09 8.44
N GLN A 230 1.38 -12.13 9.15
CA GLN A 230 2.15 -13.35 9.38
C GLN A 230 2.43 -14.09 8.07
N LEU A 231 1.43 -14.27 7.21
CA LEU A 231 1.59 -14.90 5.88
C LEU A 231 2.66 -14.19 5.05
N LEU A 232 2.65 -12.86 5.04
CA LEU A 232 3.60 -12.07 4.26
C LEU A 232 5.00 -12.09 4.87
N TRP A 233 5.11 -12.18 6.20
CA TRP A 233 6.38 -12.30 6.90
C TRP A 233 7.04 -13.66 6.67
N ASP A 234 6.27 -14.74 6.76
CA ASP A 234 6.76 -16.12 6.52
C ASP A 234 7.15 -16.32 5.04
N GLY A 235 6.67 -15.46 4.18
CA GLY A 235 6.90 -15.48 2.75
C GLY A 235 5.76 -16.14 1.97
N THR A 236 5.60 -15.69 0.74
CA THR A 236 4.68 -16.27 -0.25
C THR A 236 5.47 -16.72 -1.46
N ASP A 237 5.09 -17.83 -2.05
CA ASP A 237 5.66 -18.24 -3.33
C ASP A 237 5.44 -17.12 -4.37
N PRO A 238 6.44 -16.86 -5.22
CA PRO A 238 6.25 -15.92 -6.32
C PRO A 238 5.13 -16.38 -7.24
N LEU A 239 4.19 -15.47 -7.54
CA LEU A 239 3.11 -15.72 -8.47
C LEU A 239 3.48 -15.18 -9.85
N ALA A 240 3.16 -15.95 -10.88
CA ALA A 240 3.35 -15.57 -12.27
C ALA A 240 1.99 -15.68 -13.01
N PRO A 241 1.01 -14.83 -12.67
CA PRO A 241 -0.28 -14.84 -13.33
C PRO A 241 -0.15 -14.44 -14.81
N ASP A 242 -1.09 -14.88 -15.63
CA ASP A 242 -1.20 -14.51 -17.04
C ASP A 242 -2.35 -13.50 -17.21
N PRO A 243 -2.08 -12.18 -17.22
CA PRO A 243 -3.13 -11.18 -17.30
C PRO A 243 -3.86 -11.23 -18.63
N LEU A 244 -5.18 -11.06 -18.59
CA LEU A 244 -6.05 -11.14 -19.75
C LEU A 244 -5.91 -9.93 -20.66
N GLU A 245 -6.16 -10.16 -21.96
CA GLU A 245 -6.43 -9.07 -22.90
C GLU A 245 -7.76 -8.38 -22.59
N ASP A 246 -7.92 -7.14 -23.05
CA ASP A 246 -9.10 -6.32 -22.69
C ASP A 246 -10.42 -7.02 -23.03
N ARG A 247 -10.50 -7.68 -24.18
CA ARG A 247 -11.71 -8.38 -24.62
C ARG A 247 -12.05 -9.55 -23.70
N ASP A 248 -11.03 -10.34 -23.35
CA ASP A 248 -11.23 -11.57 -22.57
C ASP A 248 -11.68 -11.27 -21.12
N ILE A 249 -11.21 -10.15 -20.57
CA ILE A 249 -11.67 -9.73 -19.22
C ILE A 249 -13.12 -9.24 -19.24
N PHE A 250 -13.58 -8.59 -20.32
CA PHE A 250 -14.98 -8.21 -20.48
C PHE A 250 -15.87 -9.46 -20.56
N GLU A 251 -15.50 -10.44 -21.40
CA GLU A 251 -16.23 -11.71 -21.52
C GLU A 251 -16.26 -12.47 -20.17
N LEU A 252 -15.11 -12.56 -19.48
CA LEU A 252 -15.03 -13.24 -18.19
C LEU A 252 -15.98 -12.65 -17.15
N LEU A 253 -16.13 -11.32 -17.12
CA LEU A 253 -16.94 -10.63 -16.12
C LEU A 253 -18.39 -10.38 -16.58
N GLY A 254 -18.80 -10.89 -17.76
CA GLY A 254 -20.19 -10.89 -18.26
C GLY A 254 -20.59 -9.57 -18.92
N PHE A 255 -19.65 -8.84 -19.49
CA PHE A 255 -19.91 -7.66 -20.34
C PHE A 255 -19.67 -8.06 -21.80
N ASP A 256 -20.68 -8.61 -22.44
CA ASP A 256 -20.69 -8.99 -23.87
C ASP A 256 -20.82 -7.76 -24.80
#